data_61f9941705c57d4e7b5405540aef2fd9
#
_entry.id   61f9941705c57d4e7b5405540aef2fd9
#
_cell.length_a   1.000
_cell.length_b   1.000
_cell.length_c   1.000
_cell.angle_alpha   90.00
_cell.angle_beta   90.00
_cell.angle_gamma   90.00
#
_symmetry.space_group_name_H-M   'P 1'
#
loop_
_entity.id
_entity.type
_entity.pdbx_description
1 polymer ?
#
loop_
_entity_poly.entity_id
_entity_poly.type
_entity_poly.pdbx_seq_one_letter_code
_entity_poly.pdbx_strand_id
1 'polypeptide(L)'
;YLNSPETTLFHKGDNLYNLATARQAAHNGSPIVVVEGYVDVIAMVGAGYPASVAPLGTALTENQLALLWKMADEPILCFDGDRAGQKAAYRAAELALPLLAPAKSLRFALLPEGQDPDDLARSGGRGAIEEVIGAARGLADVIWSREIEGGSYATPERRAALEARIKNLTNGIRDEVVRRYYRQDLAERLQRT
;
A
#
# COMPACT_ATOMS: atom_id res chain seq x y z
N TYR A 1 25.37 2.89 -3.23
CA TYR A 1 24.83 2.06 -2.14
C TYR A 1 24.80 0.60 -2.57
N LEU A 2 25.51 -0.26 -1.86
CA LEU A 2 25.55 -1.69 -2.15
C LEU A 2 24.68 -2.42 -1.10
N ASN A 3 23.62 -3.06 -1.54
CA ASN A 3 22.86 -3.96 -0.69
C ASN A 3 23.71 -5.20 -0.36
N SER A 4 23.71 -5.63 0.90
CA SER A 4 24.35 -6.89 1.28
C SER A 4 23.69 -8.08 0.54
N PRO A 5 24.46 -9.11 0.14
CA PRO A 5 23.88 -10.30 -0.43
C PRO A 5 22.94 -11.03 0.55
N GLU A 6 22.03 -11.83 0.04
CA GLU A 6 21.25 -12.77 0.86
C GLU A 6 22.13 -13.88 1.40
N THR A 7 21.78 -14.42 2.55
CA THR A 7 22.46 -15.55 3.17
C THR A 7 21.46 -16.67 3.46
N THR A 8 21.92 -17.86 3.71
CA THR A 8 21.07 -19.01 4.07
C THR A 8 20.24 -18.78 5.36
N LEU A 9 20.65 -17.84 6.21
CA LEU A 9 19.99 -17.50 7.47
C LEU A 9 19.17 -16.21 7.40
N PHE A 10 19.30 -15.43 6.33
CA PHE A 10 18.64 -14.13 6.21
C PHE A 10 18.14 -13.88 4.79
N HIS A 11 16.82 -13.98 4.62
CA HIS A 11 16.12 -13.67 3.39
C HIS A 11 15.45 -12.31 3.51
N LYS A 12 15.83 -11.36 2.67
CA LYS A 12 15.31 -9.99 2.68
C LYS A 12 13.80 -9.94 2.46
N GLY A 13 13.30 -10.81 1.58
CA GLY A 13 11.88 -10.92 1.27
C GLY A 13 11.00 -11.45 2.42
N ASP A 14 11.59 -12.00 3.47
CA ASP A 14 10.89 -12.56 4.63
C ASP A 14 10.96 -11.64 5.85
N ASN A 15 11.68 -10.51 5.75
CA ASN A 15 11.93 -9.62 6.86
C ASN A 15 11.60 -8.17 6.49
N LEU A 16 11.28 -7.38 7.52
CA LEU A 16 11.09 -5.94 7.42
C LEU A 16 12.06 -5.23 8.38
N TYR A 17 12.64 -4.13 7.93
CA TYR A 17 13.41 -3.26 8.82
C TYR A 17 12.52 -2.73 9.95
N ASN A 18 13.03 -2.66 11.17
CA ASN A 18 12.34 -2.22 12.39
C ASN A 18 11.15 -3.09 12.83
N LEU A 19 10.99 -4.33 12.32
CA LEU A 19 9.84 -5.18 12.58
C LEU A 19 9.56 -5.41 14.09
N ALA A 20 10.59 -5.64 14.88
CA ALA A 20 10.44 -5.95 16.32
C ALA A 20 9.85 -4.75 17.10
N THR A 21 10.40 -3.56 16.91
CA THR A 21 9.90 -2.32 17.54
C THR A 21 8.50 -1.98 17.04
N ALA A 22 8.29 -2.09 15.73
CA ALA A 22 7.00 -1.80 15.11
C ALA A 22 5.89 -2.72 15.63
N ARG A 23 6.17 -3.99 15.84
CA ARG A 23 5.21 -4.94 16.41
C ARG A 23 4.76 -4.52 17.81
N GLN A 24 5.70 -4.13 18.66
CA GLN A 24 5.37 -3.66 20.01
C GLN A 24 4.57 -2.35 19.97
N ALA A 25 4.96 -1.41 19.12
CA ALA A 25 4.25 -0.14 18.96
C ALA A 25 2.83 -0.34 18.41
N ALA A 26 2.64 -1.25 17.45
CA ALA A 26 1.33 -1.61 16.92
C ALA A 26 0.42 -2.25 17.99
N HIS A 27 0.98 -3.12 18.84
CA HIS A 27 0.25 -3.69 19.98
C HIS A 27 -0.25 -2.60 20.95
N ASN A 28 0.49 -1.49 21.06
CA ASN A 28 0.10 -0.32 21.86
C ASN A 28 -0.80 0.67 21.09
N GLY A 29 -1.31 0.31 19.91
CA GLY A 29 -2.27 1.09 19.13
C GLY A 29 -1.67 2.03 18.08
N SER A 30 -0.34 2.02 17.85
CA SER A 30 0.26 2.79 16.76
C SER A 30 -0.09 2.21 15.40
N PRO A 31 -0.46 3.03 14.39
CA PRO A 31 -0.72 2.53 13.05
C PRO A 31 0.55 1.99 12.41
N ILE A 32 0.46 0.83 11.76
CA ILE A 32 1.55 0.29 10.95
C ILE A 32 1.69 1.12 9.68
N VAL A 33 2.87 1.70 9.48
CA VAL A 33 3.23 2.45 8.27
C VAL A 33 4.40 1.77 7.58
N VAL A 34 4.26 1.46 6.30
CA VAL A 34 5.29 0.87 5.46
C VAL A 34 5.83 1.97 4.56
N VAL A 35 7.13 2.21 4.61
CA VAL A 35 7.86 3.17 3.76
C VAL A 35 8.87 2.44 2.88
N GLU A 36 9.52 3.14 1.93
CA GLU A 36 10.39 2.48 0.95
C GLU A 36 11.75 2.11 1.51
N GLY A 37 12.35 2.95 2.35
CA GLY A 37 13.71 2.81 2.83
C GLY A 37 13.87 2.87 4.35
N TYR A 38 15.03 2.41 4.84
CA TYR A 38 15.34 2.43 6.27
C TYR A 38 15.58 3.86 6.80
N VAL A 39 16.02 4.79 5.95
CA VAL A 39 16.15 6.20 6.32
C VAL A 39 14.79 6.80 6.59
N ASP A 40 13.80 6.49 5.75
CA ASP A 40 12.42 6.92 5.93
C ASP A 40 11.82 6.37 7.22
N VAL A 41 12.14 5.11 7.58
CA VAL A 41 11.73 4.54 8.87
C VAL A 41 12.30 5.34 10.03
N ILE A 42 13.58 5.74 9.96
CA ILE A 42 14.20 6.54 11.01
C ILE A 42 13.52 7.90 11.14
N ALA A 43 13.23 8.55 10.02
CA ALA A 43 12.51 9.82 9.99
C ALA A 43 11.10 9.70 10.56
N MET A 44 10.35 8.67 10.15
CA MET A 44 9.00 8.40 10.65
C MET A 44 8.97 8.13 12.16
N VAL A 45 9.89 7.30 12.65
CA VAL A 45 10.02 7.03 14.10
C VAL A 45 10.34 8.31 14.86
N GLY A 46 11.28 9.14 14.36
CA GLY A 46 11.61 10.46 14.93
C GLY A 46 10.43 11.42 14.96
N ALA A 47 9.53 11.33 13.97
CA ALA A 47 8.30 12.13 13.89
C ALA A 47 7.13 11.57 14.72
N GLY A 48 7.34 10.47 15.46
CA GLY A 48 6.35 9.90 16.37
C GLY A 48 5.49 8.77 15.78
N TYR A 49 5.97 8.10 14.72
CA TYR A 49 5.37 6.90 14.12
C TYR A 49 6.24 5.65 14.37
N PRO A 50 6.32 5.15 15.61
CA PRO A 50 7.23 4.07 15.99
C PRO A 50 6.92 2.73 15.33
N ALA A 51 5.70 2.54 14.81
CA ALA A 51 5.29 1.33 14.08
C ALA A 51 5.57 1.42 12.58
N SER A 52 6.60 2.18 12.18
CA SER A 52 7.05 2.27 10.80
C SER A 52 8.06 1.17 10.46
N VAL A 53 7.91 0.59 9.27
CA VAL A 53 8.75 -0.50 8.73
C VAL A 53 9.08 -0.26 7.26
N ALA A 54 10.12 -0.93 6.76
CA ALA A 54 10.45 -0.91 5.34
C ALA A 54 10.91 -2.28 4.83
N PRO A 55 10.66 -2.63 3.56
CA PRO A 55 11.34 -3.73 2.88
C PRO A 55 12.85 -3.49 2.83
N LEU A 56 13.63 -4.55 2.74
CA LEU A 56 15.09 -4.49 2.79
C LEU A 56 15.73 -4.35 1.39
N GLY A 57 15.42 -3.25 0.70
CA GLY A 57 15.95 -2.96 -0.64
C GLY A 57 15.33 -3.80 -1.76
N THR A 58 14.10 -4.26 -1.57
CA THR A 58 13.28 -5.00 -2.54
C THR A 58 11.86 -4.44 -2.55
N ALA A 59 11.09 -4.73 -3.59
CA ALA A 59 9.65 -4.51 -3.55
C ALA A 59 9.01 -5.37 -2.45
N LEU A 60 7.84 -4.95 -1.97
CA LEU A 60 7.04 -5.70 -1.00
C LEU A 60 6.75 -7.12 -1.52
N THR A 61 6.92 -8.13 -0.66
CA THR A 61 6.67 -9.55 -0.97
C THR A 61 5.39 -10.05 -0.29
N GLU A 62 4.88 -11.21 -0.74
CA GLU A 62 3.74 -11.88 -0.09
C GLU A 62 4.04 -12.22 1.38
N ASN A 63 5.26 -12.66 1.69
CA ASN A 63 5.67 -13.00 3.05
C ASN A 63 5.71 -11.76 3.95
N GLN A 64 6.23 -10.64 3.44
CA GLN A 64 6.22 -9.36 4.16
C GLN A 64 4.78 -8.85 4.36
N LEU A 65 3.91 -8.97 3.36
CA LEU A 65 2.50 -8.61 3.49
C LEU A 65 1.80 -9.48 4.57
N ALA A 66 2.08 -10.77 4.62
CA ALA A 66 1.56 -11.65 5.66
C ALA A 66 2.06 -11.24 7.07
N LEU A 67 3.30 -10.76 7.20
CA LEU A 67 3.81 -10.20 8.46
C LEU A 67 3.07 -8.93 8.87
N LEU A 68 2.81 -8.02 7.93
CA LEU A 68 2.06 -6.79 8.16
C LEU A 68 0.64 -7.09 8.66
N TRP A 69 -0.05 -8.03 8.02
CA TRP A 69 -1.42 -8.42 8.42
C TRP A 69 -1.51 -9.17 9.75
N LYS A 70 -0.39 -9.67 10.29
CA LYS A 70 -0.33 -10.16 11.68
C LYS A 70 -0.31 -9.01 12.70
N MET A 71 0.09 -7.81 12.29
CA MET A 71 0.23 -6.66 13.17
C MET A 71 -0.94 -5.66 13.05
N ALA A 72 -1.54 -5.54 11.86
CA ALA A 72 -2.67 -4.65 11.60
C ALA A 72 -3.58 -5.24 10.51
N ASP A 73 -4.87 -4.91 10.56
CA ASP A 73 -5.82 -5.33 9.53
C ASP A 73 -5.67 -4.51 8.25
N GLU A 74 -5.34 -3.22 8.38
CA GLU A 74 -5.17 -2.28 7.28
C GLU A 74 -3.87 -1.48 7.43
N PRO A 75 -2.68 -2.10 7.22
CA PRO A 75 -1.42 -1.36 7.23
C PRO A 75 -1.42 -0.30 6.12
N ILE A 76 -0.76 0.83 6.39
CA ILE A 76 -0.68 1.97 5.49
C ILE A 76 0.63 1.89 4.73
N LEU A 77 0.59 1.76 3.42
CA LEU A 77 1.73 1.85 2.53
C LEU A 77 1.93 3.31 2.12
N CYS A 78 3.06 3.89 2.49
CA CYS A 78 3.42 5.27 2.20
C CYS A 78 4.49 5.28 1.11
N PHE A 79 4.16 5.88 -0.03
CA PHE A 79 5.02 5.94 -1.20
C PHE A 79 5.38 7.37 -1.55
N ASP A 80 6.53 7.55 -2.19
CA ASP A 80 6.97 8.84 -2.70
C ASP A 80 5.95 9.44 -3.66
N GLY A 81 5.83 10.77 -3.68
CA GLY A 81 4.85 11.50 -4.47
C GLY A 81 5.17 11.59 -5.96
N ASP A 82 6.00 10.69 -6.49
CA ASP A 82 6.41 10.68 -7.88
C ASP A 82 5.79 9.51 -8.69
N ARG A 83 6.13 9.43 -9.98
CA ARG A 83 5.65 8.33 -10.84
C ARG A 83 6.17 6.96 -10.42
N ALA A 84 7.33 6.88 -9.77
CA ALA A 84 7.91 5.62 -9.34
C ALA A 84 7.15 5.11 -8.11
N GLY A 85 6.85 5.98 -7.14
CA GLY A 85 6.03 5.66 -5.98
C GLY A 85 4.59 5.29 -6.37
N GLN A 86 3.98 5.99 -7.33
CA GLN A 86 2.66 5.60 -7.86
C GLN A 86 2.68 4.17 -8.48
N LYS A 87 3.70 3.86 -9.28
CA LYS A 87 3.86 2.51 -9.84
C LYS A 87 4.12 1.46 -8.75
N ALA A 88 4.85 1.83 -7.69
CA ALA A 88 5.08 0.95 -6.54
C ALA A 88 3.77 0.68 -5.79
N ALA A 89 2.92 1.70 -5.60
CA ALA A 89 1.59 1.56 -5.03
C ALA A 89 0.71 0.59 -5.85
N TYR A 90 0.69 0.73 -7.17
CA TYR A 90 -0.06 -0.17 -8.05
C TYR A 90 0.45 -1.62 -7.99
N ARG A 91 1.78 -1.83 -7.96
CA ARG A 91 2.36 -3.18 -7.78
C ARG A 91 1.99 -3.80 -6.45
N ALA A 92 2.03 -3.01 -5.37
CA ALA A 92 1.61 -3.49 -4.05
C ALA A 92 0.11 -3.84 -4.02
N ALA A 93 -0.74 -3.06 -4.69
CA ALA A 93 -2.15 -3.36 -4.85
C ALA A 93 -2.39 -4.68 -5.61
N GLU A 94 -1.68 -4.91 -6.71
CA GLU A 94 -1.76 -6.16 -7.47
C GLU A 94 -1.28 -7.38 -6.67
N LEU A 95 -0.20 -7.22 -5.91
CA LEU A 95 0.31 -8.26 -5.01
C LEU A 95 -0.73 -8.64 -3.95
N ALA A 96 -1.41 -7.66 -3.38
CA ALA A 96 -2.35 -7.89 -2.29
C ALA A 96 -3.67 -8.52 -2.73
N LEU A 97 -4.16 -8.20 -3.94
CA LEU A 97 -5.46 -8.64 -4.42
C LEU A 97 -5.76 -10.13 -4.25
N PRO A 98 -4.88 -11.07 -4.71
CA PRO A 98 -5.14 -12.50 -4.55
C PRO A 98 -5.06 -12.99 -3.11
N LEU A 99 -4.48 -12.20 -2.21
CA LEU A 99 -4.22 -12.55 -0.82
C LEU A 99 -5.22 -11.93 0.16
N LEU A 100 -6.13 -11.09 -0.33
CA LEU A 100 -7.16 -10.47 0.50
C LEU A 100 -8.01 -11.50 1.23
N ALA A 101 -8.35 -11.20 2.48
CA ALA A 101 -9.23 -11.99 3.32
C ALA A 101 -10.19 -11.05 4.07
N PRO A 102 -11.27 -11.55 4.68
CA PRO A 102 -12.13 -10.72 5.51
C PRO A 102 -11.35 -9.94 6.57
N ALA A 103 -11.62 -8.65 6.69
CA ALA A 103 -10.94 -7.66 7.52
C ALA A 103 -9.47 -7.37 7.14
N LYS A 104 -8.87 -8.02 6.15
CA LYS A 104 -7.49 -7.75 5.70
C LYS A 104 -7.49 -6.93 4.42
N SER A 105 -6.97 -5.70 4.50
CA SER A 105 -6.84 -4.79 3.37
C SER A 105 -5.52 -4.00 3.46
N LEU A 106 -5.39 -3.00 2.60
CA LEU A 106 -4.29 -2.04 2.59
C LEU A 106 -4.85 -0.63 2.44
N ARG A 107 -4.15 0.32 3.02
CA ARG A 107 -4.34 1.74 2.72
C ARG A 107 -3.07 2.30 2.07
N PHE A 108 -3.23 3.32 1.25
CA PHE A 108 -2.16 3.90 0.44
C PHE A 108 -2.10 5.40 0.68
N ALA A 109 -0.99 5.87 1.20
CA ALA A 109 -0.65 7.27 1.34
C ALA A 109 0.38 7.64 0.27
N LEU A 110 0.12 8.70 -0.49
CA LEU A 110 1.06 9.28 -1.43
C LEU A 110 1.55 10.61 -0.86
N LEU A 111 2.85 10.76 -0.80
CA LEU A 111 3.49 12.01 -0.37
C LEU A 111 3.28 13.12 -1.41
N PRO A 112 3.47 14.38 -1.04
CA PRO A 112 3.52 15.48 -2.00
C PRO A 112 4.61 15.26 -3.07
N GLU A 113 4.40 15.78 -4.27
CA GLU A 113 5.33 15.60 -5.39
C GLU A 113 6.75 16.03 -5.03
N GLY A 114 7.72 15.14 -5.28
CA GLY A 114 9.14 15.39 -5.04
C GLY A 114 9.58 15.31 -3.59
N GLN A 115 8.74 14.81 -2.68
CA GLN A 115 9.09 14.60 -1.28
C GLN A 115 9.11 13.12 -0.94
N ASP A 116 10.07 12.76 -0.09
CA ASP A 116 10.10 11.49 0.63
C ASP A 116 9.69 11.70 2.11
N PRO A 117 9.52 10.63 2.91
CA PRO A 117 9.14 10.74 4.32
C PRO A 117 10.14 11.56 5.16
N ASP A 118 11.43 11.53 4.85
CA ASP A 118 12.46 12.32 5.56
C ASP A 118 12.31 13.81 5.25
N ASP A 119 12.10 14.16 3.98
CA ASP A 119 11.83 15.55 3.56
C ASP A 119 10.57 16.10 4.20
N LEU A 120 9.48 15.32 4.22
CA LEU A 120 8.22 15.72 4.83
C LEU A 120 8.36 15.91 6.34
N ALA A 121 9.08 15.01 7.02
CA ALA A 121 9.34 15.11 8.45
C ALA A 121 10.16 16.36 8.80
N ARG A 122 11.15 16.70 7.97
CA ARG A 122 12.00 17.89 8.18
C ARG A 122 11.27 19.20 7.91
N SER A 123 10.45 19.26 6.87
CA SER A 123 9.78 20.50 6.45
C SER A 123 8.52 20.80 7.26
N GLY A 124 7.71 19.79 7.59
CA GLY A 124 6.41 19.95 8.23
C GLY A 124 6.23 19.20 9.54
N GLY A 125 7.23 18.43 9.96
CA GLY A 125 7.20 17.66 11.21
C GLY A 125 6.07 16.65 11.26
N ARG A 126 5.66 16.30 12.49
CA ARG A 126 4.61 15.31 12.73
C ARG A 126 3.28 15.66 12.08
N GLY A 127 2.89 16.95 12.08
CA GLY A 127 1.60 17.38 11.55
C GLY A 127 1.44 17.10 10.06
N ALA A 128 2.48 17.35 9.27
CA ALA A 128 2.46 17.06 7.83
C ALA A 128 2.35 15.56 7.54
N ILE A 129 3.06 14.73 8.32
CA ILE A 129 2.95 13.26 8.20
C ILE A 129 1.55 12.81 8.60
N GLU A 130 0.98 13.34 9.67
CA GLU A 130 -0.37 13.01 10.15
C GLU A 130 -1.43 13.32 9.10
N GLU A 131 -1.31 14.44 8.39
CA GLU A 131 -2.18 14.81 7.28
C GLU A 131 -2.11 13.79 6.14
N VAL A 132 -0.91 13.42 5.69
CA VAL A 132 -0.70 12.44 4.61
C VAL A 132 -1.21 11.05 5.01
N ILE A 133 -0.89 10.59 6.22
CA ILE A 133 -1.36 9.29 6.72
C ILE A 133 -2.89 9.30 6.90
N GLY A 134 -3.45 10.39 7.38
CA GLY A 134 -4.91 10.57 7.52
C GLY A 134 -5.66 10.55 6.19
N ALA A 135 -5.03 11.06 5.12
CA ALA A 135 -5.57 11.08 3.76
C ALA A 135 -5.36 9.73 3.00
N ALA A 136 -4.80 8.71 3.64
CA ALA A 136 -4.54 7.42 3.00
C ALA A 136 -5.82 6.79 2.44
N ARG A 137 -5.75 6.36 1.18
CA ARG A 137 -6.86 5.81 0.38
C ARG A 137 -6.92 4.29 0.51
N GLY A 138 -8.12 3.73 0.47
CA GLY A 138 -8.32 2.28 0.47
C GLY A 138 -7.84 1.60 -0.81
N LEU A 139 -7.57 0.31 -0.73
CA LEU A 139 -7.12 -0.50 -1.87
C LEU A 139 -8.10 -0.44 -3.05
N ALA A 140 -9.40 -0.51 -2.81
CA ALA A 140 -10.41 -0.40 -3.87
C ALA A 140 -10.36 0.94 -4.62
N ASP A 141 -10.04 2.05 -3.90
CA ASP A 141 -9.92 3.37 -4.50
C ASP A 141 -8.68 3.49 -5.39
N VAL A 142 -7.57 2.89 -4.96
CA VAL A 142 -6.32 2.87 -5.73
C VAL A 142 -6.49 2.06 -7.01
N ILE A 143 -7.12 0.89 -6.91
CA ILE A 143 -7.45 0.05 -8.06
C ILE A 143 -8.37 0.79 -9.03
N TRP A 144 -9.45 1.38 -8.53
CA TRP A 144 -10.39 2.14 -9.35
C TRP A 144 -9.69 3.27 -10.10
N SER A 145 -8.88 4.07 -9.39
CA SER A 145 -8.15 5.19 -10.00
C SER A 145 -7.25 4.71 -11.14
N ARG A 146 -6.53 3.61 -10.95
CA ARG A 146 -5.70 3.00 -12.00
C ARG A 146 -6.50 2.57 -13.21
N GLU A 147 -7.63 1.91 -13.01
CA GLU A 147 -8.44 1.36 -14.11
C GLU A 147 -9.09 2.46 -14.96
N ILE A 148 -9.37 3.64 -14.38
CA ILE A 148 -9.94 4.76 -15.12
C ILE A 148 -8.91 5.77 -15.63
N GLU A 149 -7.63 5.62 -15.24
CA GLU A 149 -6.57 6.56 -15.59
C GLU A 149 -6.42 6.71 -17.11
N GLY A 150 -6.47 7.94 -17.60
CA GLY A 150 -6.31 8.26 -19.03
C GLY A 150 -7.45 7.78 -19.93
N GLY A 151 -8.53 7.20 -19.39
CA GLY A 151 -9.66 6.67 -20.14
C GLY A 151 -10.80 7.67 -20.29
N SER A 152 -11.52 7.57 -21.42
CA SER A 152 -12.85 8.16 -21.61
C SER A 152 -13.86 7.04 -21.74
N TYR A 153 -14.90 7.06 -20.92
CA TYR A 153 -15.91 5.99 -20.87
C TYR A 153 -17.29 6.47 -21.35
N ALA A 154 -17.26 7.38 -22.33
CA ALA A 154 -18.45 8.01 -22.87
C ALA A 154 -19.30 7.07 -23.77
N THR A 155 -18.70 5.96 -24.27
CA THR A 155 -19.43 5.03 -25.15
C THR A 155 -19.70 3.69 -24.46
N PRO A 156 -20.79 2.98 -24.82
CA PRO A 156 -21.10 1.65 -24.27
C PRO A 156 -19.94 0.64 -24.44
N GLU A 157 -19.25 0.66 -25.58
CA GLU A 157 -18.15 -0.25 -25.87
C GLU A 157 -16.94 0.00 -24.92
N ARG A 158 -16.65 1.27 -24.62
CA ARG A 158 -15.58 1.62 -23.69
C ARG A 158 -15.92 1.25 -22.24
N ARG A 159 -17.19 1.39 -21.86
CA ARG A 159 -17.69 0.92 -20.56
C ARG A 159 -17.61 -0.61 -20.48
N ALA A 160 -18.01 -1.33 -21.52
CA ALA A 160 -17.91 -2.78 -21.58
C ALA A 160 -16.46 -3.26 -21.48
N ALA A 161 -15.52 -2.56 -22.10
CA ALA A 161 -14.08 -2.85 -21.98
C ALA A 161 -13.56 -2.64 -20.55
N LEU A 162 -13.97 -1.56 -19.87
CA LEU A 162 -13.63 -1.32 -18.46
C LEU A 162 -14.22 -2.40 -17.56
N GLU A 163 -15.48 -2.75 -17.76
CA GLU A 163 -16.15 -3.83 -17.02
C GLU A 163 -15.42 -5.17 -17.16
N ALA A 164 -14.98 -5.51 -18.36
CA ALA A 164 -14.21 -6.72 -18.61
C ALA A 164 -12.87 -6.71 -17.87
N ARG A 165 -12.14 -5.57 -17.81
CA ARG A 165 -10.91 -5.43 -17.04
C ARG A 165 -11.16 -5.60 -15.53
N ILE A 166 -12.18 -4.93 -14.99
CA ILE A 166 -12.57 -5.03 -13.58
C ILE A 166 -12.93 -6.48 -13.22
N LYS A 167 -13.68 -7.17 -14.08
CA LYS A 167 -14.03 -8.57 -13.89
C LYS A 167 -12.79 -9.47 -13.85
N ASN A 168 -11.86 -9.29 -14.78
CA ASN A 168 -10.61 -10.05 -14.82
C ASN A 168 -9.77 -9.82 -13.56
N LEU A 169 -9.62 -8.58 -13.14
CA LEU A 169 -8.89 -8.20 -11.94
C LEU A 169 -9.50 -8.82 -10.68
N THR A 170 -10.81 -8.70 -10.50
CA THR A 170 -11.50 -9.26 -9.34
C THR A 170 -11.53 -10.79 -9.32
N ASN A 171 -11.41 -11.46 -10.47
CA ASN A 171 -11.26 -12.91 -10.56
C ASN A 171 -9.99 -13.41 -9.85
N GLY A 172 -8.95 -12.58 -9.74
CA GLY A 172 -7.73 -12.89 -9.01
C GLY A 172 -7.89 -12.99 -7.50
N ILE A 173 -8.93 -12.41 -6.91
CA ILE A 173 -9.19 -12.47 -5.46
C ILE A 173 -9.62 -13.89 -5.10
N ARG A 174 -8.84 -14.56 -4.23
CA ARG A 174 -9.06 -15.98 -3.87
C ARG A 174 -10.27 -16.15 -2.96
N ASP A 175 -10.45 -15.26 -1.96
CA ASP A 175 -11.59 -15.30 -1.06
C ASP A 175 -12.88 -14.90 -1.79
N GLU A 176 -13.88 -15.78 -1.78
CA GLU A 176 -15.13 -15.59 -2.52
C GLU A 176 -15.99 -14.47 -1.99
N VAL A 177 -15.98 -14.25 -0.67
CA VAL A 177 -16.78 -13.20 -0.03
C VAL A 177 -16.18 -11.85 -0.36
N VAL A 178 -14.87 -11.69 -0.17
CA VAL A 178 -14.14 -10.46 -0.53
C VAL A 178 -14.29 -10.17 -2.02
N ARG A 179 -14.11 -11.18 -2.88
CA ARG A 179 -14.28 -11.05 -4.34
C ARG A 179 -15.67 -10.53 -4.71
N ARG A 180 -16.72 -11.04 -4.07
CA ARG A 180 -18.10 -10.59 -4.30
C ARG A 180 -18.27 -9.11 -3.96
N TYR A 181 -17.77 -8.66 -2.82
CA TYR A 181 -17.86 -7.25 -2.42
C TYR A 181 -17.03 -6.32 -3.30
N TYR A 182 -15.84 -6.73 -3.73
CA TYR A 182 -15.06 -5.95 -4.71
C TYR A 182 -15.78 -5.80 -6.04
N ARG A 183 -16.41 -6.88 -6.55
CA ARG A 183 -17.22 -6.81 -7.78
C ARG A 183 -18.39 -5.86 -7.64
N GLN A 184 -19.10 -5.92 -6.53
CA GLN A 184 -20.21 -5.02 -6.27
C GLN A 184 -19.75 -3.57 -6.21
N ASP A 185 -18.78 -3.23 -5.39
CA ASP A 185 -18.26 -1.86 -5.25
C ASP A 185 -17.78 -1.29 -6.58
N LEU A 186 -16.95 -2.03 -7.32
CA LEU A 186 -16.44 -1.56 -8.60
C LEU A 186 -17.51 -1.45 -9.69
N ALA A 187 -18.52 -2.31 -9.67
CA ALA A 187 -19.67 -2.20 -10.58
C ALA A 187 -20.51 -0.96 -10.28
N GLU A 188 -20.76 -0.64 -9.00
CA GLU A 188 -21.45 0.58 -8.60
C GLU A 188 -20.70 1.84 -9.03
N ARG A 189 -19.38 1.85 -8.91
CA ARG A 189 -18.52 2.95 -9.39
C ARG A 189 -18.64 3.11 -10.91
N LEU A 190 -18.63 2.00 -11.65
CA LEU A 190 -18.78 2.01 -13.11
C LEU A 190 -20.12 2.61 -13.55
N GLN A 191 -21.21 2.34 -12.82
CA GLN A 191 -22.52 2.92 -13.12
C GLN A 191 -22.57 4.45 -12.97
N ARG A 192 -21.72 5.00 -12.10
CA ARG A 192 -21.64 6.45 -11.85
C ARG A 192 -20.67 7.18 -12.79
N THR A 193 -19.91 6.45 -13.59
CA THR A 193 -18.95 6.96 -14.56
C THR A 193 -19.60 7.11 -15.95
#